data_c02263066eb1a2b35bb749b173a5ab7a
#
_entry.id   c02263066eb1a2b35bb749b173a5ab7a
#
_cell.length_a   1.000
_cell.length_b   1.000
_cell.length_c   1.000
_cell.angle_alpha   90.00
_cell.angle_beta   90.00
_cell.angle_gamma   90.00
#
_symmetry.space_group_name_H-M   'P 1'
#
loop_
_entity.id
_entity.type
_entity.pdbx_description
1 polymer ?
#
loop_
_entity_poly.entity_id
_entity_poly.type
_entity_poly.pdbx_seq_one_letter_code
_entity_poly.pdbx_strand_id
1 'polypeptide(L)'
;MKELSNRSANFTDSVIRRMTRVANKYGAVNLSQGFPDFDPPKAITDRLARVAGEGPHQYALTWGAKNFRDAVAKKYEHFSGVKIDPETEIVVTCGSTEAMMATMLSITNPGDKVVIFSPFYENYGADTILSGAEPIYVPLVPPEFHFDKEKLEDAFRHGAKALILCNPSNPCGKVFTMEEMQTIAELAKKYDAYVVTDEVYEHIVYAPNKHIYMQSLEGMRERTIVCNSLSKTYSITGWRLGYVIANPQIIDRVKKVHDFLTVGAAAPLMEAAVVGLEFGDGYYDELAAHYAHMKEVFVGGLKKLGLKYTDPQGAYYVLVDVSEFGVKDDVKFCEWMAQFVGVAAVPGSSFFREDVHNLVRFHFAKQDDTLNEAIKRLATLKEKAMNAKNVDWR
;
A
#
# COMPACT_ATOMS: atom_id res chain seq x y z
N MET A 1 -33.67 -18.57 8.47
CA MET A 1 -33.19 -17.22 8.12
C MET A 1 -32.86 -17.22 6.63
N LYS A 2 -32.97 -16.09 5.95
CA LYS A 2 -32.52 -15.96 4.56
C LYS A 2 -30.99 -16.05 4.50
N GLU A 3 -30.46 -16.50 3.36
CA GLU A 3 -29.01 -16.55 3.11
C GLU A 3 -28.37 -15.15 3.13
N LEU A 4 -27.13 -15.07 3.59
CA LEU A 4 -26.32 -13.86 3.54
C LEU A 4 -25.77 -13.64 2.12
N SER A 5 -25.20 -12.45 1.87
CA SER A 5 -24.58 -12.14 0.59
C SER A 5 -23.36 -13.04 0.31
N ASN A 6 -23.29 -13.57 -0.91
CA ASN A 6 -22.15 -14.40 -1.35
C ASN A 6 -20.87 -13.59 -1.61
N ARG A 7 -20.96 -12.24 -1.74
CA ARG A 7 -19.81 -11.37 -2.08
C ARG A 7 -18.67 -11.47 -1.05
N SER A 8 -19.01 -11.62 0.23
CA SER A 8 -18.03 -11.73 1.31
C SER A 8 -17.89 -13.14 1.89
N ALA A 9 -18.56 -14.14 1.31
CA ALA A 9 -18.59 -15.50 1.85
C ALA A 9 -17.19 -16.13 1.96
N ASN A 10 -16.29 -15.78 1.05
CA ASN A 10 -14.92 -16.31 1.00
C ASN A 10 -13.87 -15.34 1.60
N PHE A 11 -14.29 -14.22 2.19
CA PHE A 11 -13.36 -13.32 2.84
C PHE A 11 -12.98 -13.89 4.21
N THR A 12 -11.69 -13.90 4.48
CA THR A 12 -11.15 -14.24 5.79
C THR A 12 -10.81 -12.94 6.55
N ASP A 13 -10.67 -13.05 7.87
CA ASP A 13 -10.08 -11.95 8.66
C ASP A 13 -8.72 -11.56 8.07
N SER A 14 -8.45 -10.25 8.02
CA SER A 14 -7.14 -9.73 7.60
C SER A 14 -6.01 -10.43 8.37
N VAL A 15 -5.13 -11.08 7.64
CA VAL A 15 -3.98 -11.78 8.21
C VAL A 15 -3.04 -10.80 8.90
N ILE A 16 -2.91 -9.58 8.38
CA ILE A 16 -2.11 -8.51 8.99
C ILE A 16 -2.64 -8.17 10.39
N ARG A 17 -3.98 -8.00 10.53
CA ARG A 17 -4.61 -7.72 11.84
C ARG A 17 -4.53 -8.91 12.79
N ARG A 18 -4.64 -10.15 12.25
CA ARG A 18 -4.44 -11.37 13.04
C ARG A 18 -3.04 -11.39 13.63
N MET A 19 -2.00 -11.11 12.84
CA MET A 19 -0.62 -11.10 13.32
C MET A 19 -0.35 -10.00 14.35
N THR A 20 -1.04 -8.87 14.29
CA THR A 20 -1.00 -7.85 15.35
C THR A 20 -1.57 -8.39 16.67
N ARG A 21 -2.70 -9.13 16.63
CA ARG A 21 -3.25 -9.78 17.84
C ARG A 21 -2.28 -10.83 18.41
N VAL A 22 -1.63 -11.59 17.53
CA VAL A 22 -0.61 -12.59 17.91
C VAL A 22 0.60 -11.90 18.57
N ALA A 23 1.09 -10.81 17.98
CA ALA A 23 2.18 -10.01 18.55
C ALA A 23 1.85 -9.55 19.98
N ASN A 24 0.67 -8.98 20.17
CA ASN A 24 0.21 -8.50 21.48
C ASN A 24 0.08 -9.64 22.49
N LYS A 25 -0.44 -10.81 22.06
CA LYS A 25 -0.58 -11.99 22.93
C LYS A 25 0.74 -12.46 23.52
N TYR A 26 1.81 -12.41 22.74
CA TYR A 26 3.11 -12.94 23.15
C TYR A 26 4.16 -11.87 23.53
N GLY A 27 3.78 -10.57 23.55
CA GLY A 27 4.73 -9.48 23.79
C GLY A 27 5.83 -9.41 22.73
N ALA A 28 5.51 -9.82 21.51
CA ALA A 28 6.45 -9.79 20.40
C ALA A 28 6.60 -8.37 19.84
N VAL A 29 7.80 -8.03 19.35
CA VAL A 29 8.00 -6.82 18.56
C VAL A 29 7.15 -6.92 17.28
N ASN A 30 6.18 -6.00 17.13
CA ASN A 30 5.24 -6.06 16.02
C ASN A 30 5.82 -5.42 14.76
N LEU A 31 6.35 -6.23 13.85
CA LEU A 31 6.77 -5.83 12.50
C LEU A 31 5.81 -6.36 11.43
N SER A 32 4.57 -6.71 11.78
CA SER A 32 3.55 -7.23 10.86
C SER A 32 2.71 -6.12 10.23
N GLN A 33 2.07 -5.27 11.03
CA GLN A 33 1.20 -4.21 10.52
C GLN A 33 1.99 -2.93 10.24
N GLY A 34 2.03 -2.53 8.97
CA GLY A 34 2.82 -1.41 8.46
C GLY A 34 2.29 -0.04 8.87
N PHE A 35 2.64 0.40 10.08
CA PHE A 35 2.48 1.78 10.53
C PHE A 35 3.68 2.20 11.39
N PRO A 36 4.10 3.49 11.32
CA PRO A 36 5.21 3.99 12.10
C PRO A 36 4.90 4.04 13.60
N ASP A 37 5.95 3.95 14.43
CA ASP A 37 5.90 4.18 15.89
C ASP A 37 6.52 5.52 16.28
N PHE A 38 6.61 6.43 15.35
CA PHE A 38 7.01 7.83 15.53
C PHE A 38 5.86 8.77 15.18
N ASP A 39 5.90 9.95 15.78
CA ASP A 39 4.86 10.95 15.66
C ASP A 39 4.80 11.60 14.27
N PRO A 40 3.63 12.10 13.86
CA PRO A 40 3.52 12.94 12.67
C PRO A 40 4.24 14.28 12.86
N PRO A 41 4.52 15.02 11.76
CA PRO A 41 5.12 16.35 11.85
C PRO A 41 4.37 17.26 12.81
N LYS A 42 5.12 17.89 13.72
CA LYS A 42 4.54 18.75 14.77
C LYS A 42 3.66 19.87 14.22
N ALA A 43 4.00 20.45 13.08
CA ALA A 43 3.20 21.50 12.45
C ALA A 43 1.77 21.03 12.12
N ILE A 44 1.58 19.76 11.72
CA ILE A 44 0.27 19.19 11.43
C ILE A 44 -0.53 18.99 12.72
N THR A 45 0.09 18.46 13.77
CA THR A 45 -0.58 18.25 15.07
C THR A 45 -0.91 19.56 15.78
N ASP A 46 -0.03 20.57 15.70
CA ASP A 46 -0.29 21.92 16.22
C ASP A 46 -1.47 22.59 15.48
N ARG A 47 -1.57 22.39 14.16
CA ARG A 47 -2.71 22.90 13.39
C ARG A 47 -4.00 22.20 13.81
N LEU A 48 -3.98 20.88 14.02
CA LEU A 48 -5.15 20.14 14.48
C LEU A 48 -5.62 20.65 15.87
N ALA A 49 -4.69 20.90 16.78
CA ALA A 49 -5.03 21.44 18.10
C ALA A 49 -5.77 22.78 18.00
N ARG A 50 -5.40 23.65 17.06
CA ARG A 50 -6.13 24.91 16.81
C ARG A 50 -7.48 24.66 16.16
N VAL A 51 -7.54 23.81 15.14
CA VAL A 51 -8.78 23.46 14.43
C VAL A 51 -9.82 22.87 15.40
N ALA A 52 -9.40 22.12 16.40
CA ALA A 52 -10.29 21.57 17.43
C ALA A 52 -11.06 22.66 18.21
N GLY A 53 -10.51 23.87 18.35
CA GLY A 53 -11.17 25.01 19.00
C GLY A 53 -11.84 26.00 18.04
N GLU A 54 -11.35 26.09 16.80
CA GLU A 54 -11.76 27.11 15.84
C GLU A 54 -12.71 26.58 14.75
N GLY A 55 -12.67 25.27 14.46
CA GLY A 55 -13.37 24.65 13.34
C GLY A 55 -12.51 24.58 12.07
N PRO A 56 -13.08 24.07 10.97
CA PRO A 56 -14.49 23.70 10.74
C PRO A 56 -14.92 22.43 11.47
N HIS A 57 -16.18 22.37 11.94
CA HIS A 57 -16.78 21.21 12.62
C HIS A 57 -17.93 20.57 11.82
N GLN A 58 -18.42 21.28 10.82
CA GLN A 58 -19.50 20.81 9.96
C GLN A 58 -18.93 20.18 8.69
N TYR A 59 -19.81 19.58 7.89
CA TYR A 59 -19.43 18.99 6.61
C TYR A 59 -18.69 19.99 5.71
N ALA A 60 -17.57 19.56 5.14
CA ALA A 60 -17.03 20.18 3.94
C ALA A 60 -17.90 19.80 2.72
N LEU A 61 -17.55 20.32 1.55
CA LEU A 61 -18.05 19.76 0.30
C LEU A 61 -17.76 18.26 0.27
N THR A 62 -18.71 17.43 -0.19
CA THR A 62 -18.58 15.97 -0.14
C THR A 62 -17.30 15.47 -0.79
N TRP A 63 -16.90 16.04 -1.93
CA TRP A 63 -15.65 15.68 -2.61
C TRP A 63 -14.39 16.38 -2.05
N GLY A 64 -14.49 17.01 -0.88
CA GLY A 64 -13.37 17.56 -0.13
C GLY A 64 -13.33 19.08 -0.04
N ALA A 65 -12.74 19.59 1.04
CA ALA A 65 -12.54 21.00 1.26
C ALA A 65 -11.69 21.62 0.14
N LYS A 66 -12.04 22.83 -0.30
CA LYS A 66 -11.38 23.48 -1.45
C LYS A 66 -9.88 23.67 -1.22
N ASN A 67 -9.48 24.21 -0.06
CA ASN A 67 -8.07 24.41 0.28
C ASN A 67 -7.26 23.11 0.28
N PHE A 68 -7.87 22.00 0.72
CA PHE A 68 -7.22 20.70 0.68
C PHE A 68 -7.02 20.21 -0.77
N ARG A 69 -8.04 20.33 -1.61
CA ARG A 69 -7.95 19.93 -3.03
C ARG A 69 -6.94 20.79 -3.80
N ASP A 70 -6.92 22.11 -3.54
CA ASP A 70 -5.94 23.03 -4.12
C ASP A 70 -4.50 22.64 -3.73
N ALA A 71 -4.27 22.29 -2.45
CA ALA A 71 -2.97 21.85 -1.96
C ALA A 71 -2.55 20.49 -2.55
N VAL A 72 -3.47 19.54 -2.69
CA VAL A 72 -3.22 18.26 -3.37
C VAL A 72 -2.84 18.49 -4.84
N ALA A 73 -3.59 19.32 -5.57
CA ALA A 73 -3.30 19.62 -6.98
C ALA A 73 -1.90 20.23 -7.15
N LYS A 74 -1.55 21.21 -6.32
CA LYS A 74 -0.24 21.85 -6.33
C LYS A 74 0.90 20.87 -6.04
N LYS A 75 0.74 20.04 -4.98
CA LYS A 75 1.73 19.01 -4.63
C LYS A 75 1.89 18.01 -5.77
N TYR A 76 0.80 17.50 -6.32
CA TYR A 76 0.85 16.52 -7.39
C TYR A 76 1.49 17.07 -8.67
N GLU A 77 1.15 18.30 -9.08
CA GLU A 77 1.78 18.98 -10.21
C GLU A 77 3.29 19.16 -10.00
N HIS A 78 3.70 19.53 -8.76
CA HIS A 78 5.12 19.72 -8.42
C HIS A 78 5.96 18.44 -8.64
N PHE A 79 5.46 17.27 -8.19
CA PHE A 79 6.23 16.03 -8.26
C PHE A 79 6.04 15.26 -9.58
N SER A 80 4.85 15.30 -10.17
CA SER A 80 4.53 14.53 -11.39
C SER A 80 4.74 15.32 -12.68
N GLY A 81 4.77 16.66 -12.60
CA GLY A 81 4.71 17.54 -13.76
C GLY A 81 3.34 17.61 -14.43
N VAL A 82 2.31 16.96 -13.88
CA VAL A 82 0.97 16.90 -14.45
C VAL A 82 0.06 17.92 -13.75
N LYS A 83 -0.40 18.91 -14.50
CA LYS A 83 -1.33 19.90 -13.98
C LYS A 83 -2.72 19.31 -13.77
N ILE A 84 -3.30 19.52 -12.59
CA ILE A 84 -4.59 18.99 -12.15
C ILE A 84 -5.53 20.15 -11.82
N ASP A 85 -6.78 20.08 -12.33
CA ASP A 85 -7.85 20.98 -11.90
C ASP A 85 -8.48 20.48 -10.59
N PRO A 86 -8.29 21.16 -9.45
CA PRO A 86 -8.81 20.73 -8.16
C PRO A 86 -10.34 20.69 -8.09
N GLU A 87 -11.06 21.37 -8.98
CA GLU A 87 -12.52 21.39 -8.96
C GLU A 87 -13.14 20.18 -9.66
N THR A 88 -12.48 19.67 -10.70
CA THR A 88 -13.06 18.64 -11.57
C THR A 88 -12.31 17.32 -11.56
N GLU A 89 -11.04 17.29 -11.10
CA GLU A 89 -10.18 16.11 -11.23
C GLU A 89 -9.77 15.49 -9.86
N ILE A 90 -10.32 15.97 -8.73
CA ILE A 90 -9.98 15.44 -7.38
C ILE A 90 -11.24 15.10 -6.58
N VAL A 91 -11.18 13.96 -5.88
CA VAL A 91 -12.08 13.61 -4.76
C VAL A 91 -11.24 13.24 -3.55
N VAL A 92 -11.54 13.87 -2.41
CA VAL A 92 -10.92 13.51 -1.12
C VAL A 92 -11.73 12.38 -0.47
N THR A 93 -11.04 11.36 0.01
CA THR A 93 -11.66 10.13 0.51
C THR A 93 -11.20 9.79 1.94
N CYS A 94 -11.89 8.87 2.60
CA CYS A 94 -11.51 8.34 3.90
C CYS A 94 -10.33 7.36 3.81
N GLY A 95 -9.18 7.85 3.35
CA GLY A 95 -7.96 7.10 3.06
C GLY A 95 -7.99 6.44 1.69
N SER A 96 -6.83 5.89 1.28
CA SER A 96 -6.70 5.20 -0.01
C SER A 96 -7.55 3.94 -0.13
N THR A 97 -7.95 3.33 0.98
CA THR A 97 -8.86 2.18 0.98
C THR A 97 -10.22 2.55 0.37
N GLU A 98 -10.79 3.69 0.78
CA GLU A 98 -12.02 4.19 0.14
C GLU A 98 -11.74 4.67 -1.27
N ALA A 99 -10.62 5.34 -1.53
CA ALA A 99 -10.24 5.79 -2.87
C ALA A 99 -10.25 4.61 -3.87
N MET A 100 -9.65 3.49 -3.50
CA MET A 100 -9.64 2.27 -4.31
C MET A 100 -11.05 1.70 -4.49
N MET A 101 -11.81 1.53 -3.41
CA MET A 101 -13.17 0.96 -3.47
C MET A 101 -14.11 1.85 -4.30
N ALA A 102 -14.10 3.17 -4.07
CA ALA A 102 -14.93 4.10 -4.83
C ALA A 102 -14.56 4.12 -6.31
N THR A 103 -13.27 4.03 -6.63
CA THR A 103 -12.76 3.89 -8.00
C THR A 103 -13.30 2.60 -8.64
N MET A 104 -13.12 1.46 -7.99
CA MET A 104 -13.56 0.18 -8.53
C MET A 104 -15.07 0.14 -8.79
N LEU A 105 -15.87 0.62 -7.86
CA LEU A 105 -17.33 0.74 -8.04
C LEU A 105 -17.73 1.71 -9.18
N SER A 106 -16.87 2.68 -9.51
CA SER A 106 -17.14 3.68 -10.53
C SER A 106 -16.79 3.22 -11.94
N ILE A 107 -15.78 2.35 -12.09
CA ILE A 107 -15.25 1.96 -13.41
C ILE A 107 -15.60 0.53 -13.81
N THR A 108 -16.06 -0.33 -12.87
CA THR A 108 -16.37 -1.73 -13.17
C THR A 108 -17.86 -2.02 -13.10
N ASN A 109 -18.31 -2.98 -13.91
CA ASN A 109 -19.60 -3.63 -13.85
C ASN A 109 -19.44 -5.09 -13.42
N PRO A 110 -20.51 -5.75 -12.96
CA PRO A 110 -20.46 -7.19 -12.69
C PRO A 110 -19.96 -7.99 -13.90
N GLY A 111 -18.93 -8.83 -13.68
CA GLY A 111 -18.28 -9.65 -14.70
C GLY A 111 -17.14 -8.98 -15.46
N ASP A 112 -16.88 -7.68 -15.25
CA ASP A 112 -15.67 -7.03 -15.76
C ASP A 112 -14.43 -7.66 -15.10
N LYS A 113 -13.30 -7.69 -15.80
CA LYS A 113 -12.06 -8.27 -15.32
C LYS A 113 -11.04 -7.19 -14.95
N VAL A 114 -10.28 -7.44 -13.89
CA VAL A 114 -9.25 -6.52 -13.40
C VAL A 114 -7.95 -7.25 -13.14
N VAL A 115 -6.87 -6.78 -13.74
CA VAL A 115 -5.53 -7.32 -13.50
C VAL A 115 -5.00 -6.84 -12.17
N ILE A 116 -4.45 -7.77 -11.40
CA ILE A 116 -3.74 -7.50 -10.14
C ILE A 116 -2.41 -8.23 -10.20
N PHE A 117 -1.31 -7.50 -9.98
CA PHE A 117 -0.02 -8.15 -9.82
C PHE A 117 0.03 -8.95 -8.51
N SER A 118 0.61 -10.15 -8.54
CA SER A 118 0.85 -10.98 -7.36
C SER A 118 2.37 -11.07 -7.13
N PRO A 119 2.87 -10.73 -5.92
CA PRO A 119 2.14 -10.44 -4.68
C PRO A 119 1.46 -9.06 -4.67
N PHE A 120 0.43 -8.92 -3.84
CA PHE A 120 -0.42 -7.72 -3.77
C PHE A 120 -0.90 -7.42 -2.35
N TYR A 121 -1.31 -6.18 -2.11
CA TYR A 121 -2.00 -5.82 -0.88
C TYR A 121 -3.43 -6.39 -0.86
N GLU A 122 -3.80 -7.02 0.24
CA GLU A 122 -5.02 -7.85 0.38
C GLU A 122 -6.32 -7.15 -0.11
N ASN A 123 -6.38 -5.81 -0.02
CA ASN A 123 -7.58 -5.07 -0.40
C ASN A 123 -7.88 -5.13 -1.91
N TYR A 124 -6.88 -5.21 -2.79
CA TYR A 124 -7.14 -5.12 -4.24
C TYR A 124 -8.03 -6.24 -4.75
N GLY A 125 -7.80 -7.47 -4.27
CA GLY A 125 -8.68 -8.60 -4.58
C GLY A 125 -10.07 -8.42 -4.00
N ALA A 126 -10.16 -7.93 -2.75
CA ALA A 126 -11.43 -7.68 -2.08
C ALA A 126 -12.24 -6.57 -2.78
N ASP A 127 -11.60 -5.45 -3.12
CA ASP A 127 -12.24 -4.30 -3.80
C ASP A 127 -12.77 -4.72 -5.19
N THR A 128 -11.99 -5.54 -5.92
CA THR A 128 -12.41 -6.10 -7.21
C THR A 128 -13.66 -6.97 -7.05
N ILE A 129 -13.68 -7.90 -6.10
CA ILE A 129 -14.82 -8.79 -5.86
C ILE A 129 -16.04 -8.01 -5.36
N LEU A 130 -15.86 -7.05 -4.44
CA LEU A 130 -16.95 -6.25 -3.90
C LEU A 130 -17.60 -5.36 -4.97
N SER A 131 -16.83 -4.89 -5.95
CA SER A 131 -17.35 -4.14 -7.09
C SER A 131 -18.08 -5.04 -8.12
N GLY A 132 -18.04 -6.35 -7.94
CA GLY A 132 -18.65 -7.34 -8.84
C GLY A 132 -17.74 -7.78 -9.98
N ALA A 133 -16.52 -7.29 -10.03
CA ALA A 133 -15.52 -7.66 -11.03
C ALA A 133 -14.76 -8.94 -10.64
N GLU A 134 -14.05 -9.51 -11.61
CA GLU A 134 -13.26 -10.72 -11.46
C GLU A 134 -11.75 -10.39 -11.52
N PRO A 135 -10.95 -10.79 -10.51
CA PRO A 135 -9.51 -10.54 -10.53
C PRO A 135 -8.79 -11.53 -11.46
N ILE A 136 -7.87 -11.02 -12.28
CA ILE A 136 -6.87 -11.80 -13.03
C ILE A 136 -5.50 -11.51 -12.39
N TYR A 137 -4.85 -12.53 -11.86
CA TYR A 137 -3.55 -12.36 -11.21
C TYR A 137 -2.40 -12.60 -12.19
N VAL A 138 -1.44 -11.66 -12.22
CA VAL A 138 -0.22 -11.75 -13.01
C VAL A 138 0.98 -11.80 -12.06
N PRO A 139 1.80 -12.86 -12.09
CA PRO A 139 2.91 -13.02 -11.18
C PRO A 139 4.02 -11.96 -11.35
N LEU A 140 4.49 -11.42 -10.24
CA LEU A 140 5.80 -10.77 -10.11
C LEU A 140 6.77 -11.80 -9.50
N VAL A 141 7.82 -12.14 -10.23
CA VAL A 141 8.70 -13.27 -9.87
C VAL A 141 9.81 -12.80 -8.92
N PRO A 142 9.89 -13.36 -7.68
CA PRO A 142 11.01 -13.08 -6.79
C PRO A 142 12.35 -13.55 -7.39
N PRO A 143 13.50 -12.95 -7.00
CA PRO A 143 13.64 -11.89 -6.00
C PRO A 143 13.47 -10.47 -6.55
N GLU A 144 13.54 -10.26 -7.88
CA GLU A 144 13.51 -8.93 -8.52
C GLU A 144 12.08 -8.45 -8.80
N PHE A 145 11.10 -9.34 -8.75
CA PHE A 145 9.67 -9.04 -8.96
C PHE A 145 9.35 -8.44 -10.34
N HIS A 146 10.02 -8.94 -11.39
CA HIS A 146 9.63 -8.64 -12.75
C HIS A 146 8.39 -9.44 -13.17
N PHE A 147 7.56 -8.84 -14.02
CA PHE A 147 6.45 -9.55 -14.64
C PHE A 147 6.82 -10.04 -16.05
N ASP A 148 6.17 -11.11 -16.47
CA ASP A 148 6.23 -11.59 -17.84
C ASP A 148 5.26 -10.75 -18.71
N LYS A 149 5.81 -10.08 -19.73
CA LYS A 149 5.05 -9.23 -20.65
C LYS A 149 3.95 -10.00 -21.38
N GLU A 150 4.21 -11.24 -21.79
CA GLU A 150 3.23 -12.06 -22.52
C GLU A 150 2.05 -12.45 -21.61
N LYS A 151 2.33 -12.79 -20.36
CA LYS A 151 1.27 -13.07 -19.37
C LYS A 151 0.44 -11.83 -19.07
N LEU A 152 1.06 -10.67 -18.95
CA LEU A 152 0.34 -9.42 -18.76
C LEU A 152 -0.51 -9.09 -19.98
N GLU A 153 0.02 -9.20 -21.19
CA GLU A 153 -0.71 -8.96 -22.43
C GLU A 153 -1.88 -9.95 -22.59
N ASP A 154 -1.66 -11.23 -22.22
CA ASP A 154 -2.71 -12.24 -22.26
C ASP A 154 -3.90 -11.89 -21.35
N ALA A 155 -3.63 -11.37 -20.16
CA ALA A 155 -4.68 -10.89 -19.25
C ALA A 155 -5.52 -9.77 -19.89
N PHE A 156 -4.90 -8.80 -20.58
CA PHE A 156 -5.61 -7.77 -21.33
C PHE A 156 -6.38 -8.33 -22.52
N ARG A 157 -5.80 -9.27 -23.26
CA ARG A 157 -6.45 -9.97 -24.38
C ARG A 157 -7.71 -10.72 -23.94
N HIS A 158 -7.75 -11.20 -22.71
CA HIS A 158 -8.93 -11.82 -22.09
C HIS A 158 -9.95 -10.82 -21.56
N GLY A 159 -9.81 -9.54 -21.93
CA GLY A 159 -10.80 -8.49 -21.69
C GLY A 159 -10.66 -7.79 -20.33
N ALA A 160 -9.45 -7.72 -19.79
CA ALA A 160 -9.23 -6.92 -18.58
C ALA A 160 -9.53 -5.43 -18.87
N LYS A 161 -10.43 -4.86 -18.08
CA LYS A 161 -10.87 -3.47 -18.16
C LYS A 161 -9.97 -2.51 -17.42
N ALA A 162 -9.29 -3.01 -16.38
CA ALA A 162 -8.39 -2.22 -15.58
C ALA A 162 -7.21 -3.08 -15.08
N LEU A 163 -6.13 -2.41 -14.71
CA LEU A 163 -5.00 -2.96 -13.97
C LEU A 163 -4.79 -2.13 -12.71
N ILE A 164 -4.63 -2.79 -11.55
CA ILE A 164 -4.24 -2.15 -10.29
C ILE A 164 -2.71 -2.24 -10.14
N LEU A 165 -2.06 -1.09 -9.98
CA LEU A 165 -0.62 -0.94 -9.89
C LEU A 165 -0.23 -0.25 -8.58
N CYS A 166 0.35 -1.00 -7.65
CA CYS A 166 0.95 -0.44 -6.43
C CYS A 166 2.42 -0.11 -6.66
N ASN A 167 2.76 1.18 -6.66
CA ASN A 167 4.13 1.64 -6.91
C ASN A 167 4.50 2.81 -5.99
N PRO A 168 5.48 2.67 -5.10
CA PRO A 168 6.20 1.44 -4.69
C PRO A 168 5.28 0.36 -4.09
N SER A 169 5.65 -0.91 -4.26
CA SER A 169 4.78 -2.04 -3.97
C SER A 169 4.76 -2.45 -2.50
N ASN A 170 3.59 -2.72 -1.98
CA ASN A 170 3.33 -3.54 -0.81
C ASN A 170 2.81 -4.91 -1.30
N PRO A 171 3.50 -6.05 -1.02
CA PRO A 171 4.42 -6.31 0.10
C PRO A 171 5.92 -6.29 -0.26
N CYS A 172 6.29 -6.25 -1.53
CA CYS A 172 7.65 -6.64 -1.94
C CYS A 172 8.66 -5.48 -2.01
N GLY A 173 8.20 -4.23 -1.85
CA GLY A 173 9.09 -3.06 -1.92
C GLY A 173 9.63 -2.75 -3.32
N LYS A 174 9.08 -3.38 -4.38
CA LYS A 174 9.46 -3.10 -5.77
C LYS A 174 9.11 -1.66 -6.14
N VAL A 175 10.00 -1.03 -6.90
CA VAL A 175 9.73 0.19 -7.67
C VAL A 175 9.79 -0.19 -9.15
N PHE A 176 8.71 0.05 -9.89
CA PHE A 176 8.65 -0.29 -11.31
C PHE A 176 9.57 0.60 -12.12
N THR A 177 10.35 -0.01 -13.03
CA THR A 177 11.26 0.70 -13.92
C THR A 177 10.51 1.47 -15.01
N MET A 178 11.18 2.42 -15.66
CA MET A 178 10.58 3.16 -16.79
C MET A 178 10.15 2.20 -17.92
N GLU A 179 10.93 1.16 -18.21
CA GLU A 179 10.59 0.17 -19.23
C GLU A 179 9.33 -0.63 -18.86
N GLU A 180 9.22 -1.06 -17.59
CA GLU A 180 8.03 -1.75 -17.10
C GLU A 180 6.79 -0.83 -17.14
N MET A 181 6.94 0.43 -16.71
CA MET A 181 5.86 1.43 -16.74
C MET A 181 5.40 1.73 -18.18
N GLN A 182 6.34 1.85 -19.12
CA GLN A 182 6.03 2.02 -20.56
C GLN A 182 5.33 0.79 -21.13
N THR A 183 5.78 -0.42 -20.78
CA THR A 183 5.12 -1.67 -21.19
C THR A 183 3.65 -1.72 -20.71
N ILE A 184 3.41 -1.37 -19.45
CA ILE A 184 2.04 -1.30 -18.91
C ILE A 184 1.21 -0.25 -19.66
N ALA A 185 1.79 0.93 -19.92
CA ALA A 185 1.13 2.02 -20.63
C ALA A 185 0.76 1.65 -22.07
N GLU A 186 1.68 0.98 -22.79
CA GLU A 186 1.43 0.48 -24.16
C GLU A 186 0.28 -0.53 -24.21
N LEU A 187 0.27 -1.48 -23.27
CA LEU A 187 -0.78 -2.49 -23.20
C LEU A 187 -2.12 -1.86 -22.80
N ALA A 188 -2.14 -0.96 -21.82
CA ALA A 188 -3.35 -0.24 -21.44
C ALA A 188 -3.94 0.58 -22.60
N LYS A 189 -3.09 1.23 -23.39
CA LYS A 189 -3.52 1.95 -24.61
C LYS A 189 -4.04 1.00 -25.69
N LYS A 190 -3.31 -0.10 -25.95
CA LYS A 190 -3.66 -1.09 -26.96
C LYS A 190 -5.01 -1.76 -26.73
N TYR A 191 -5.33 -2.04 -25.47
CA TYR A 191 -6.54 -2.76 -25.08
C TYR A 191 -7.63 -1.85 -24.48
N ASP A 192 -7.44 -0.53 -24.55
CA ASP A 192 -8.34 0.50 -24.02
C ASP A 192 -8.73 0.27 -22.55
N ALA A 193 -7.73 -0.03 -21.72
CA ALA A 193 -7.90 -0.34 -20.31
C ALA A 193 -7.51 0.86 -19.42
N TYR A 194 -8.04 0.89 -18.20
CA TYR A 194 -7.63 1.82 -17.15
C TYR A 194 -6.41 1.29 -16.39
N VAL A 195 -5.59 2.20 -15.86
CA VAL A 195 -4.58 1.88 -14.86
C VAL A 195 -4.94 2.60 -13.57
N VAL A 196 -5.26 1.84 -12.53
CA VAL A 196 -5.53 2.36 -11.19
C VAL A 196 -4.25 2.23 -10.38
N THR A 197 -3.65 3.37 -10.03
CA THR A 197 -2.40 3.36 -9.26
C THR A 197 -2.69 3.54 -7.77
N ASP A 198 -1.97 2.79 -6.92
CA ASP A 198 -1.84 3.05 -5.49
C ASP A 198 -0.46 3.64 -5.24
N GLU A 199 -0.42 4.96 -4.97
CA GLU A 199 0.82 5.74 -4.87
C GLU A 199 1.14 6.17 -3.43
N VAL A 200 0.58 5.51 -2.42
CA VAL A 200 0.74 5.89 -1.00
C VAL A 200 2.18 5.91 -0.51
N TYR A 201 3.10 5.26 -1.22
CA TYR A 201 4.54 5.22 -0.93
C TYR A 201 5.38 6.07 -1.88
N GLU A 202 4.81 6.97 -2.68
CA GLU A 202 5.48 7.75 -3.73
C GLU A 202 6.77 8.46 -3.28
N HIS A 203 6.83 8.89 -2.00
CA HIS A 203 7.98 9.58 -1.40
C HIS A 203 8.90 8.67 -0.58
N ILE A 204 8.65 7.36 -0.54
CA ILE A 204 9.46 6.38 0.17
C ILE A 204 10.13 5.49 -0.87
N VAL A 205 11.16 6.03 -1.50
CA VAL A 205 11.91 5.37 -2.58
C VAL A 205 13.41 5.48 -2.28
N TYR A 206 14.15 4.40 -2.49
CA TYR A 206 15.58 4.31 -2.17
C TYR A 206 16.43 4.45 -3.43
N ALA A 207 17.43 5.34 -3.37
CA ALA A 207 18.36 5.51 -4.48
C ALA A 207 18.99 4.17 -4.91
N PRO A 208 19.24 3.96 -6.20
CA PRO A 208 19.10 4.91 -7.30
C PRO A 208 17.68 5.00 -7.92
N ASN A 209 16.69 4.27 -7.36
CA ASN A 209 15.34 4.21 -7.91
C ASN A 209 14.62 5.56 -7.75
N LYS A 210 13.62 5.77 -8.61
CA LYS A 210 12.75 6.95 -8.57
C LYS A 210 11.31 6.53 -8.80
N HIS A 211 10.37 7.19 -8.12
CA HIS A 211 8.96 7.01 -8.41
C HIS A 211 8.63 7.57 -9.80
N ILE A 212 7.84 6.82 -10.56
CA ILE A 212 7.37 7.20 -11.89
C ILE A 212 5.85 7.30 -11.83
N TYR A 213 5.32 8.48 -12.10
CA TYR A 213 3.89 8.72 -12.14
C TYR A 213 3.31 8.20 -13.46
N MET A 214 2.43 7.20 -13.41
CA MET A 214 1.80 6.63 -14.60
C MET A 214 1.06 7.70 -15.42
N GLN A 215 0.43 8.65 -14.75
CA GLN A 215 -0.34 9.73 -15.40
C GLN A 215 0.54 10.68 -16.22
N SER A 216 1.86 10.75 -15.94
CA SER A 216 2.81 11.59 -16.69
C SER A 216 3.28 10.95 -18.01
N LEU A 217 3.02 9.66 -18.23
CA LEU A 217 3.42 8.99 -19.45
C LEU A 217 2.49 9.36 -20.60
N GLU A 218 3.03 9.40 -21.82
CA GLU A 218 2.29 9.77 -23.02
C GLU A 218 1.04 8.92 -23.25
N GLY A 219 -0.12 9.57 -23.37
CA GLY A 219 -1.42 8.94 -23.58
C GLY A 219 -2.02 8.26 -22.36
N MET A 220 -1.41 8.45 -21.15
CA MET A 220 -1.91 7.82 -19.93
C MET A 220 -2.79 8.72 -19.07
N ARG A 221 -2.78 10.05 -19.29
CA ARG A 221 -3.57 11.00 -18.51
C ARG A 221 -5.05 10.64 -18.41
N GLU A 222 -5.66 10.28 -19.54
CA GLU A 222 -7.10 10.03 -19.65
C GLU A 222 -7.54 8.69 -19.08
N ARG A 223 -6.62 7.76 -18.88
CA ARG A 223 -6.89 6.39 -18.43
C ARG A 223 -6.24 5.99 -17.12
N THR A 224 -5.46 6.89 -16.50
CA THR A 224 -4.89 6.66 -15.18
C THR A 224 -5.78 7.24 -14.09
N ILE A 225 -6.02 6.43 -13.06
CA ILE A 225 -6.76 6.82 -11.86
C ILE A 225 -5.81 6.66 -10.69
N VAL A 226 -5.40 7.77 -10.08
CA VAL A 226 -4.47 7.76 -8.96
C VAL A 226 -5.25 7.64 -7.66
N CYS A 227 -4.98 6.60 -6.89
CA CYS A 227 -5.42 6.46 -5.52
C CYS A 227 -4.23 6.74 -4.60
N ASN A 228 -4.36 7.69 -3.69
CA ASN A 228 -3.28 8.06 -2.80
C ASN A 228 -3.80 8.42 -1.40
N SER A 229 -2.91 8.60 -0.44
CA SER A 229 -3.26 9.05 0.91
C SER A 229 -2.14 9.81 1.59
N LEU A 230 -2.48 10.53 2.64
CA LEU A 230 -1.54 11.23 3.49
C LEU A 230 -0.93 10.31 4.57
N SER A 231 -1.45 9.10 4.67
CA SER A 231 -1.18 8.14 5.75
C SER A 231 0.29 7.82 5.95
N LYS A 232 1.05 7.67 4.84
CA LYS A 232 2.44 7.19 4.87
C LYS A 232 3.43 8.35 4.86
N THR A 233 3.17 9.33 4.02
CA THR A 233 4.01 10.53 3.89
C THR A 233 4.06 11.34 5.19
N TYR A 234 2.95 11.44 5.92
CA TYR A 234 2.87 12.28 7.12
C TYR A 234 2.65 11.48 8.42
N SER A 235 2.80 10.16 8.40
CA SER A 235 2.64 9.28 9.59
C SER A 235 1.29 9.42 10.29
N ILE A 236 0.22 9.65 9.53
CA ILE A 236 -1.15 9.87 10.03
C ILE A 236 -2.13 8.78 9.58
N THR A 237 -1.71 7.52 9.64
CA THR A 237 -2.52 6.39 9.17
C THR A 237 -3.92 6.33 9.78
N GLY A 238 -4.07 6.76 11.04
CA GLY A 238 -5.34 6.80 11.76
C GLY A 238 -6.28 7.96 11.38
N TRP A 239 -5.78 8.98 10.65
CA TRP A 239 -6.61 10.13 10.26
C TRP A 239 -7.56 9.83 9.11
N ARG A 240 -7.30 8.79 8.37
CA ARG A 240 -8.12 8.36 7.24
C ARG A 240 -8.33 9.47 6.20
N LEU A 241 -7.23 10.05 5.71
CA LEU A 241 -7.24 11.03 4.63
C LEU A 241 -6.55 10.46 3.39
N GLY A 242 -7.27 10.44 2.28
CA GLY A 242 -6.78 10.03 0.98
C GLY A 242 -7.47 10.84 -0.13
N TYR A 243 -7.16 10.51 -1.36
CA TYR A 243 -7.76 11.17 -2.52
C TYR A 243 -7.66 10.31 -3.78
N VAL A 244 -8.54 10.61 -4.72
CA VAL A 244 -8.50 10.12 -6.11
C VAL A 244 -8.19 11.28 -7.03
N ILE A 245 -7.28 11.08 -7.99
CA ILE A 245 -7.03 12.01 -9.10
C ILE A 245 -7.30 11.25 -10.41
N ALA A 246 -8.17 11.78 -11.25
CA ALA A 246 -8.47 11.23 -12.56
C ALA A 246 -9.08 12.30 -13.46
N ASN A 247 -9.34 11.94 -14.73
CA ASN A 247 -10.06 12.84 -15.63
C ASN A 247 -11.47 13.18 -15.10
N PRO A 248 -12.08 14.32 -15.53
CA PRO A 248 -13.34 14.79 -14.97
C PRO A 248 -14.51 13.80 -15.11
N GLN A 249 -14.54 12.98 -16.17
CA GLN A 249 -15.64 12.02 -16.37
C GLN A 249 -15.59 10.89 -15.34
N ILE A 250 -14.41 10.40 -15.01
CA ILE A 250 -14.20 9.39 -13.95
C ILE A 250 -14.52 10.02 -12.59
N ILE A 251 -13.99 11.21 -12.32
CA ILE A 251 -14.21 11.90 -11.05
C ILE A 251 -15.70 12.19 -10.81
N ASP A 252 -16.48 12.54 -11.81
CA ASP A 252 -17.94 12.70 -11.67
C ASP A 252 -18.62 11.41 -11.17
N ARG A 253 -18.14 10.24 -11.57
CA ARG A 253 -18.63 8.95 -11.07
C ARG A 253 -18.14 8.65 -9.66
N VAL A 254 -16.85 8.86 -9.41
CA VAL A 254 -16.24 8.64 -8.08
C VAL A 254 -16.91 9.53 -7.03
N LYS A 255 -17.19 10.81 -7.34
CA LYS A 255 -17.93 11.73 -6.44
C LYS A 255 -19.25 11.15 -5.98
N LYS A 256 -20.02 10.56 -6.90
CA LYS A 256 -21.34 9.97 -6.59
C LYS A 256 -21.23 8.73 -5.71
N VAL A 257 -20.26 7.86 -5.98
CA VAL A 257 -20.01 6.67 -5.15
C VAL A 257 -19.54 7.08 -3.77
N HIS A 258 -18.57 7.97 -3.67
CA HIS A 258 -18.02 8.50 -2.41
C HIS A 258 -19.09 9.14 -1.54
N ASP A 259 -19.99 9.94 -2.13
CA ASP A 259 -21.10 10.59 -1.41
C ASP A 259 -21.99 9.57 -0.69
N PHE A 260 -22.33 8.45 -1.34
CA PHE A 260 -23.15 7.40 -0.73
C PHE A 260 -22.36 6.44 0.18
N LEU A 261 -21.04 6.36 0.07
CA LEU A 261 -20.23 5.53 0.98
C LEU A 261 -19.99 6.21 2.32
N THR A 262 -19.59 7.48 2.31
CA THR A 262 -19.07 8.16 3.51
C THR A 262 -19.57 9.59 3.70
N VAL A 263 -20.28 10.17 2.71
CA VAL A 263 -20.69 11.59 2.68
C VAL A 263 -19.49 12.54 2.48
N GLY A 264 -18.35 12.26 3.10
CA GLY A 264 -17.15 13.08 3.00
C GLY A 264 -16.09 12.71 4.03
N ALA A 265 -14.86 13.12 3.79
CA ALA A 265 -13.77 13.01 4.73
C ALA A 265 -13.93 14.03 5.89
N ALA A 266 -13.29 13.77 7.01
CA ALA A 266 -13.39 14.61 8.21
C ALA A 266 -12.85 16.02 7.97
N ALA A 267 -13.74 17.02 8.00
CA ALA A 267 -13.40 18.43 7.73
C ALA A 267 -12.29 18.97 8.64
N PRO A 268 -12.27 18.73 9.96
CA PRO A 268 -11.18 19.19 10.82
C PRO A 268 -9.82 18.61 10.46
N LEU A 269 -9.80 17.34 10.05
CA LEU A 269 -8.56 16.65 9.69
C LEU A 269 -8.04 17.12 8.33
N MET A 270 -8.93 17.38 7.36
CA MET A 270 -8.53 17.99 6.09
C MET A 270 -7.89 19.36 6.33
N GLU A 271 -8.53 20.22 7.14
CA GLU A 271 -8.03 21.56 7.45
C GLU A 271 -6.65 21.51 8.12
N ALA A 272 -6.44 20.57 9.05
CA ALA A 272 -5.16 20.39 9.71
C ALA A 272 -4.07 19.86 8.76
N ALA A 273 -4.43 18.97 7.84
CA ALA A 273 -3.48 18.30 6.96
C ALA A 273 -2.99 19.17 5.78
N VAL A 274 -3.68 20.27 5.46
CA VAL A 274 -3.22 21.22 4.43
C VAL A 274 -1.79 21.66 4.70
N VAL A 275 -1.43 21.91 5.96
CA VAL A 275 -0.06 22.32 6.35
C VAL A 275 0.99 21.31 5.86
N GLY A 276 0.70 20.01 5.93
CA GLY A 276 1.60 18.97 5.45
C GLY A 276 1.71 18.96 3.92
N LEU A 277 0.59 19.15 3.21
CA LEU A 277 0.59 19.22 1.75
C LEU A 277 1.38 20.43 1.20
N GLU A 278 1.55 21.47 2.02
CA GLU A 278 2.29 22.69 1.69
C GLU A 278 3.77 22.65 2.09
N PHE A 279 4.26 21.53 2.64
CA PHE A 279 5.70 21.38 2.92
C PHE A 279 6.53 21.46 1.63
N GLY A 280 7.70 22.12 1.74
CA GLY A 280 8.67 22.18 0.64
C GLY A 280 9.49 20.89 0.50
N ASP A 281 10.32 20.84 -0.53
CA ASP A 281 11.15 19.68 -0.91
C ASP A 281 11.99 19.12 0.25
N GLY A 282 12.51 20.03 1.12
CA GLY A 282 13.30 19.60 2.27
C GLY A 282 12.61 18.59 3.18
N TYR A 283 11.28 18.67 3.34
CA TYR A 283 10.53 17.68 4.10
C TYR A 283 10.59 16.28 3.44
N TYR A 284 10.42 16.22 2.14
CA TYR A 284 10.41 14.96 1.40
C TYR A 284 11.81 14.35 1.31
N ASP A 285 12.85 15.18 1.21
CA ASP A 285 14.26 14.73 1.28
C ASP A 285 14.59 14.15 2.66
N GLU A 286 14.17 14.81 3.73
CA GLU A 286 14.33 14.31 5.11
C GLU A 286 13.52 13.02 5.32
N LEU A 287 12.30 12.92 4.79
CA LEU A 287 11.48 11.71 4.85
C LEU A 287 12.17 10.54 4.15
N ALA A 288 12.67 10.75 2.94
CA ALA A 288 13.39 9.72 2.18
C ALA A 288 14.66 9.27 2.91
N ALA A 289 15.43 10.21 3.46
CA ALA A 289 16.63 9.91 4.25
C ALA A 289 16.29 9.12 5.53
N HIS A 290 15.23 9.50 6.22
CA HIS A 290 14.76 8.82 7.43
C HIS A 290 14.38 7.35 7.16
N TYR A 291 13.60 7.10 6.10
CA TYR A 291 13.25 5.72 5.73
C TYR A 291 14.43 4.92 5.17
N ALA A 292 15.37 5.57 4.47
CA ALA A 292 16.62 4.93 4.05
C ALA A 292 17.47 4.49 5.25
N HIS A 293 17.56 5.31 6.31
CA HIS A 293 18.21 4.95 7.56
C HIS A 293 17.54 3.73 8.23
N MET A 294 16.21 3.73 8.37
CA MET A 294 15.49 2.59 8.95
C MET A 294 15.69 1.30 8.14
N LYS A 295 15.69 1.41 6.79
CA LYS A 295 16.06 0.30 5.91
C LYS A 295 17.48 -0.21 6.24
N GLU A 296 18.45 0.68 6.33
CA GLU A 296 19.84 0.31 6.61
C GLU A 296 19.97 -0.40 7.96
N VAL A 297 19.32 0.11 9.00
CA VAL A 297 19.34 -0.51 10.35
C VAL A 297 18.75 -1.92 10.27
N PHE A 298 17.54 -2.08 9.74
CA PHE A 298 16.86 -3.37 9.79
C PHE A 298 17.41 -4.37 8.77
N VAL A 299 17.53 -4.00 7.50
CA VAL A 299 18.02 -4.88 6.43
C VAL A 299 19.50 -5.18 6.63
N GLY A 300 20.29 -4.19 7.07
CA GLY A 300 21.68 -4.41 7.48
C GLY A 300 21.81 -5.38 8.66
N GLY A 301 20.87 -5.35 9.60
CA GLY A 301 20.75 -6.34 10.67
C GLY A 301 20.45 -7.73 10.14
N LEU A 302 19.47 -7.90 9.25
CA LEU A 302 19.15 -9.19 8.61
C LEU A 302 20.36 -9.78 7.87
N LYS A 303 21.10 -8.92 7.15
CA LYS A 303 22.34 -9.31 6.46
C LYS A 303 23.41 -9.83 7.42
N LYS A 304 23.62 -9.15 8.55
CA LYS A 304 24.58 -9.60 9.59
C LYS A 304 24.19 -10.94 10.21
N LEU A 305 22.90 -11.22 10.32
CA LEU A 305 22.37 -12.51 10.79
C LEU A 305 22.42 -13.61 9.71
N GLY A 306 22.81 -13.28 8.49
CA GLY A 306 22.86 -14.20 7.36
C GLY A 306 21.49 -14.69 6.92
N LEU A 307 20.42 -13.92 7.16
CA LEU A 307 19.08 -14.21 6.64
C LEU A 307 18.97 -13.73 5.20
N LYS A 308 18.37 -14.55 4.35
CA LYS A 308 18.11 -14.19 2.96
C LYS A 308 16.89 -13.29 2.86
N TYR A 309 16.94 -12.26 2.04
CA TYR A 309 15.85 -11.32 1.84
C TYR A 309 15.86 -10.75 0.43
N THR A 310 14.71 -10.19 0.01
CA THR A 310 14.59 -9.39 -1.22
C THR A 310 14.90 -7.93 -0.89
N ASP A 311 15.77 -7.26 -1.68
CA ASP A 311 16.17 -5.88 -1.38
C ASP A 311 15.04 -4.89 -1.72
N PRO A 312 14.49 -4.16 -0.71
CA PRO A 312 13.43 -3.19 -0.98
C PRO A 312 13.96 -1.99 -1.76
N GLN A 313 13.30 -1.63 -2.84
CA GLN A 313 13.59 -0.47 -3.66
C GLN A 313 12.77 0.77 -3.24
N GLY A 314 11.63 0.54 -2.58
CA GLY A 314 10.74 1.55 -2.03
C GLY A 314 9.77 0.96 -1.00
N ALA A 315 8.84 1.76 -0.50
CA ALA A 315 7.99 1.47 0.63
C ALA A 315 8.84 1.15 1.89
N TYR A 316 8.30 0.44 2.86
CA TYR A 316 9.05 0.07 4.08
C TYR A 316 8.84 -1.40 4.45
N TYR A 317 8.79 -2.25 3.43
CA TYR A 317 8.62 -3.70 3.59
C TYR A 317 9.81 -4.46 3.04
N VAL A 318 10.10 -5.60 3.67
CA VAL A 318 11.09 -6.56 3.21
C VAL A 318 10.51 -7.97 3.32
N LEU A 319 10.74 -8.78 2.29
CA LEU A 319 10.42 -10.21 2.30
C LEU A 319 11.67 -10.99 2.67
N VAL A 320 11.57 -11.82 3.70
CA VAL A 320 12.66 -12.68 4.19
C VAL A 320 12.36 -14.10 3.80
N ASP A 321 13.34 -14.76 3.17
CA ASP A 321 13.26 -16.17 2.80
C ASP A 321 13.58 -17.07 3.99
N VAL A 322 12.61 -17.88 4.38
CA VAL A 322 12.68 -18.80 5.49
C VAL A 322 12.78 -20.28 5.03
N SER A 323 13.05 -20.52 3.74
CA SER A 323 13.17 -21.86 3.17
C SER A 323 14.24 -22.70 3.86
N GLU A 324 15.33 -22.10 4.35
CA GLU A 324 16.41 -22.79 5.08
C GLU A 324 15.91 -23.54 6.34
N PHE A 325 14.75 -23.15 6.89
CA PHE A 325 14.17 -23.81 8.07
C PHE A 325 13.20 -24.95 7.72
N GLY A 326 12.95 -25.19 6.44
CA GLY A 326 12.02 -26.23 5.95
C GLY A 326 10.55 -25.88 6.19
N VAL A 327 10.21 -24.58 6.12
CA VAL A 327 8.85 -24.08 6.33
C VAL A 327 7.97 -24.51 5.16
N LYS A 328 6.82 -25.15 5.50
CA LYS A 328 5.72 -25.51 4.58
C LYS A 328 4.43 -24.75 4.89
N ASP A 329 4.26 -24.32 6.14
CA ASP A 329 3.14 -23.50 6.59
C ASP A 329 3.70 -22.22 7.22
N ASP A 330 3.78 -21.17 6.43
CA ASP A 330 4.33 -19.88 6.84
C ASP A 330 3.42 -19.14 7.83
N VAL A 331 2.12 -19.44 7.86
CA VAL A 331 1.19 -18.89 8.86
C VAL A 331 1.56 -19.39 10.25
N LYS A 332 1.70 -20.72 10.41
CA LYS A 332 2.11 -21.32 11.67
C LYS A 332 3.54 -20.94 12.05
N PHE A 333 4.43 -20.83 11.06
CA PHE A 333 5.78 -20.35 11.31
C PHE A 333 5.81 -18.91 11.87
N CYS A 334 5.02 -17.99 11.31
CA CYS A 334 4.91 -16.63 11.82
C CYS A 334 4.34 -16.57 13.24
N GLU A 335 3.35 -17.41 13.57
CA GLU A 335 2.81 -17.53 14.93
C GLU A 335 3.87 -18.09 15.91
N TRP A 336 4.58 -19.16 15.49
CA TRP A 336 5.68 -19.72 16.25
C TRP A 336 6.80 -18.70 16.46
N MET A 337 7.18 -17.94 15.45
CA MET A 337 8.21 -16.91 15.53
C MET A 337 7.80 -15.79 16.51
N ALA A 338 6.56 -15.36 16.48
CA ALA A 338 6.06 -14.38 17.44
C ALA A 338 6.13 -14.89 18.89
N GLN A 339 5.79 -16.16 19.11
CA GLN A 339 5.79 -16.78 20.43
C GLN A 339 7.18 -17.07 20.97
N PHE A 340 8.06 -17.65 20.17
CA PHE A 340 9.34 -18.20 20.64
C PHE A 340 10.54 -17.32 20.32
N VAL A 341 10.50 -16.56 19.23
CA VAL A 341 11.56 -15.60 18.88
C VAL A 341 11.21 -14.21 19.40
N GLY A 342 9.93 -13.90 19.51
CA GLY A 342 9.46 -12.62 20.01
C GLY A 342 9.41 -11.51 18.96
N VAL A 343 9.30 -11.85 17.67
CA VAL A 343 9.13 -10.90 16.57
C VAL A 343 7.98 -11.39 15.70
N ALA A 344 7.03 -10.50 15.39
CA ALA A 344 5.89 -10.81 14.55
C ALA A 344 6.06 -10.30 13.12
N ALA A 345 5.81 -11.15 12.15
CA ALA A 345 5.79 -10.88 10.71
C ALA A 345 4.43 -11.25 10.11
N VAL A 346 4.24 -10.98 8.83
CA VAL A 346 3.08 -11.46 8.07
C VAL A 346 3.52 -12.60 7.15
N PRO A 347 2.80 -13.75 7.15
CA PRO A 347 3.10 -14.84 6.23
C PRO A 347 2.97 -14.38 4.77
N GLY A 348 3.94 -14.76 3.93
CA GLY A 348 4.00 -14.37 2.53
C GLY A 348 2.82 -14.89 1.72
N SER A 349 2.38 -16.14 2.01
CA SER A 349 1.22 -16.77 1.36
C SER A 349 -0.05 -15.90 1.37
N SER A 350 -0.14 -14.94 2.31
CA SER A 350 -1.25 -13.98 2.36
C SER A 350 -1.25 -12.98 1.20
N PHE A 351 -0.13 -12.80 0.53
CA PHE A 351 0.05 -11.81 -0.52
C PHE A 351 0.15 -12.43 -1.91
N PHE A 352 0.49 -13.71 -1.99
CA PHE A 352 0.67 -14.43 -3.26
C PHE A 352 -0.58 -15.23 -3.63
N ARG A 353 -0.82 -15.39 -4.93
CA ARG A 353 -1.77 -16.39 -5.45
C ARG A 353 -1.07 -17.66 -5.89
N GLU A 354 0.22 -17.58 -6.10
CA GLU A 354 1.10 -18.71 -6.33
C GLU A 354 1.34 -19.45 -5.00
N ASP A 355 1.80 -20.71 -5.10
CA ASP A 355 2.12 -21.57 -3.95
C ASP A 355 3.47 -21.14 -3.31
N VAL A 356 3.45 -20.00 -2.61
CA VAL A 356 4.63 -19.38 -1.97
C VAL A 356 4.45 -19.42 -0.46
N HIS A 357 5.17 -20.32 0.21
CA HIS A 357 5.15 -20.50 1.66
C HIS A 357 6.50 -20.30 2.34
N ASN A 358 7.50 -19.85 1.59
CA ASN A 358 8.87 -19.67 2.07
C ASN A 358 9.24 -18.22 2.32
N LEU A 359 8.34 -17.27 2.16
CA LEU A 359 8.58 -15.86 2.38
C LEU A 359 7.75 -15.34 3.57
N VAL A 360 8.35 -14.48 4.38
CA VAL A 360 7.65 -13.73 5.43
C VAL A 360 7.93 -12.24 5.27
N ARG A 361 6.89 -11.40 5.45
CA ARG A 361 7.03 -9.95 5.31
C ARG A 361 7.22 -9.29 6.66
N PHE A 362 8.29 -8.51 6.80
CA PHE A 362 8.47 -7.51 7.85
C PHE A 362 8.26 -6.11 7.31
N HIS A 363 7.91 -5.17 8.18
CA HIS A 363 8.05 -3.75 7.91
C HIS A 363 9.08 -3.14 8.85
N PHE A 364 9.73 -2.07 8.41
CA PHE A 364 10.79 -1.40 9.17
C PHE A 364 10.52 0.09 9.46
N ALA A 365 9.26 0.54 9.32
CA ALA A 365 8.84 1.88 9.72
C ALA A 365 8.76 1.98 11.25
N LYS A 366 9.91 1.88 11.93
CA LYS A 366 10.05 1.87 13.39
C LYS A 366 11.27 2.66 13.83
N GLN A 367 11.23 3.18 15.06
CA GLN A 367 12.38 3.81 15.68
C GLN A 367 13.54 2.81 15.85
N ASP A 368 14.76 3.32 15.90
CA ASP A 368 15.99 2.51 16.00
C ASP A 368 15.97 1.52 17.17
N ASP A 369 15.45 1.93 18.33
CA ASP A 369 15.36 1.05 19.50
C ASP A 369 14.47 -0.16 19.24
N THR A 370 13.32 0.05 18.55
CA THR A 370 12.42 -1.04 18.17
C THR A 370 13.06 -1.96 17.15
N LEU A 371 13.74 -1.41 16.14
CA LEU A 371 14.44 -2.19 15.11
C LEU A 371 15.61 -2.99 15.70
N ASN A 372 16.42 -2.37 16.54
CA ASN A 372 17.54 -3.02 17.19
C ASN A 372 17.09 -4.15 18.14
N GLU A 373 16.00 -3.95 18.89
CA GLU A 373 15.41 -5.03 19.71
C GLU A 373 14.88 -6.17 18.84
N ALA A 374 14.25 -5.88 17.70
CA ALA A 374 13.81 -6.91 16.76
C ALA A 374 15.00 -7.72 16.22
N ILE A 375 16.09 -7.06 15.78
CA ILE A 375 17.31 -7.71 15.29
C ILE A 375 17.95 -8.57 16.37
N LYS A 376 18.03 -8.07 17.60
CA LYS A 376 18.54 -8.84 18.76
C LYS A 376 17.74 -10.11 18.99
N ARG A 377 16.41 -10.06 18.92
CA ARG A 377 15.54 -11.24 19.04
C ARG A 377 15.70 -12.18 17.85
N LEU A 378 15.73 -11.65 16.62
CA LEU A 378 15.93 -12.43 15.39
C LEU A 378 17.30 -13.15 15.37
N ALA A 379 18.31 -12.68 16.10
CA ALA A 379 19.59 -13.38 16.23
C ALA A 379 19.44 -14.82 16.79
N THR A 380 18.36 -15.08 17.53
CA THR A 380 18.05 -16.43 18.07
C THR A 380 17.23 -17.30 17.10
N LEU A 381 16.77 -16.75 15.96
CA LEU A 381 15.85 -17.42 15.05
C LEU A 381 16.42 -18.73 14.50
N LYS A 382 17.66 -18.70 13.95
CA LYS A 382 18.29 -19.88 13.33
C LYS A 382 18.44 -21.03 14.33
N GLU A 383 19.00 -20.75 15.49
CA GLU A 383 19.20 -21.74 16.55
C GLU A 383 17.85 -22.32 16.98
N LYS A 384 16.89 -21.48 17.31
CA LYS A 384 15.56 -21.93 17.78
C LYS A 384 14.81 -22.71 16.71
N ALA A 385 14.84 -22.27 15.43
CA ALA A 385 14.17 -22.96 14.35
C ALA A 385 14.82 -24.34 14.11
N MET A 386 16.15 -24.44 14.07
CA MET A 386 16.83 -25.72 13.86
C MET A 386 16.59 -26.72 15.00
N ASN A 387 16.50 -26.25 16.23
CA ASN A 387 16.26 -27.08 17.42
C ASN A 387 14.78 -27.37 17.66
N ALA A 388 13.87 -26.76 16.94
CA ALA A 388 12.44 -26.98 17.10
C ALA A 388 12.04 -28.40 16.64
N LYS A 389 11.53 -29.19 17.60
CA LYS A 389 11.04 -30.55 17.35
C LYS A 389 9.52 -30.57 17.39
N ASN A 390 8.90 -31.44 16.58
CA ASN A 390 7.45 -31.64 16.54
C ASN A 390 6.68 -30.34 16.27
N VAL A 391 7.21 -29.50 15.40
CA VAL A 391 6.54 -28.28 14.95
C VAL A 391 5.66 -28.57 13.76
N ASP A 392 4.52 -27.92 13.68
CA ASP A 392 3.48 -28.14 12.69
C ASP A 392 3.58 -27.20 11.46
N TRP A 393 4.68 -26.43 11.36
CA TRP A 393 4.96 -25.56 10.22
C TRP A 393 5.98 -26.15 9.21
N ARG A 394 6.58 -27.33 9.50
CA ARG A 394 7.47 -28.08 8.61
C ARG A 394 6.77 -29.01 7.67
#